data_b6308dbcffa2c84a923d36e92a7570fa
#
_entry.id   b6308dbcffa2c84a923d36e92a7570fa
#
_cell.length_a   1.000
_cell.length_b   1.000
_cell.length_c   1.000
_cell.angle_alpha   90.00
_cell.angle_beta   90.00
_cell.angle_gamma   90.00
#
_symmetry.space_group_name_H-M   'P 1'
#
loop_
_entity.id
_entity.type
_entity.pdbx_description
1 polymer ?
#
loop_
_entity_poly.entity_id
_entity_poly.type
_entity_poly.pdbx_seq_one_letter_code
_entity_poly.pdbx_strand_id
1 'polypeptide(L)'
;MEDIKAKQQEGLAIKNDITRYELQLKSLELALIQIENSQKIINNQLVTTLGLPQETLIEADTGIIRELPFLSPESQWQTTANTSSPILKQAQLGIQQAEQQEKIAKAEQLHSVALFASEHLDGPITIEVPPIDKNFNYWYIGIGVKFNIASVYKSGKKVRLAKLSTQKSIENEQLLQDNIQTAVKAAHIRFAESFTTYDTRLKSLELADQNYEMIRYRYLNDLALITDMLDASNSKLNAELQVANARIDILYHYYQLKKAAGIL
;
A
#
# COMPACT_ATOMS: atom_id res chain seq x y z
N MET A 1 -33.97 -29.74 -5.31
CA MET A 1 -34.54 -30.40 -4.12
C MET A 1 -35.83 -31.15 -4.43
N GLU A 2 -36.74 -30.55 -5.17
CA GLU A 2 -38.01 -31.19 -5.55
C GLU A 2 -37.81 -32.47 -6.36
N ASP A 3 -36.91 -32.48 -7.36
CA ASP A 3 -36.61 -33.65 -8.19
C ASP A 3 -36.07 -34.85 -7.40
N ILE A 4 -35.24 -34.60 -6.36
CA ILE A 4 -34.70 -35.67 -5.53
C ILE A 4 -35.78 -36.26 -4.61
N LYS A 5 -36.67 -35.44 -4.08
CA LYS A 5 -37.82 -35.89 -3.30
C LYS A 5 -38.82 -36.65 -4.14
N ALA A 6 -39.03 -36.26 -5.39
CA ALA A 6 -39.86 -36.98 -6.35
C ALA A 6 -39.23 -38.37 -6.66
N LYS A 7 -37.93 -38.42 -6.96
CA LYS A 7 -37.19 -39.71 -7.15
C LYS A 7 -37.22 -40.60 -5.91
N GLN A 8 -37.23 -40.02 -4.69
CA GLN A 8 -37.39 -40.84 -3.47
C GLN A 8 -38.79 -41.47 -3.37
N GLN A 9 -39.84 -40.73 -3.72
CA GLN A 9 -41.22 -41.25 -3.72
C GLN A 9 -41.40 -42.41 -4.73
N GLU A 10 -40.63 -42.36 -5.83
CA GLU A 10 -40.58 -43.39 -6.87
C GLU A 10 -39.61 -44.55 -6.49
N GLY A 11 -38.94 -44.49 -5.33
CA GLY A 11 -37.99 -45.51 -4.90
C GLY A 11 -36.62 -45.47 -5.59
N LEU A 12 -36.36 -44.40 -6.41
CA LEU A 12 -35.15 -44.19 -7.18
C LEU A 12 -34.04 -43.46 -6.43
N ALA A 13 -34.34 -42.90 -5.25
CA ALA A 13 -33.37 -42.26 -4.35
C ALA A 13 -33.52 -42.77 -2.94
N ILE A 14 -32.40 -42.99 -2.23
CA ILE A 14 -32.40 -43.41 -0.84
C ILE A 14 -32.40 -42.20 0.10
N LYS A 15 -32.84 -42.41 1.35
CA LYS A 15 -32.88 -41.34 2.37
C LYS A 15 -31.52 -40.67 2.56
N ASN A 16 -30.43 -41.42 2.43
CA ASN A 16 -29.06 -40.89 2.56
C ASN A 16 -28.73 -39.87 1.48
N ASP A 17 -29.28 -39.97 0.29
CA ASP A 17 -29.07 -39.05 -0.81
C ASP A 17 -29.67 -37.66 -0.50
N ILE A 18 -30.86 -37.66 0.10
CA ILE A 18 -31.50 -36.42 0.59
C ILE A 18 -30.66 -35.78 1.69
N THR A 19 -30.21 -36.58 2.66
CA THR A 19 -29.38 -36.08 3.75
C THR A 19 -28.07 -35.44 3.24
N ARG A 20 -27.43 -36.04 2.25
CA ARG A 20 -26.22 -35.47 1.61
C ARG A 20 -26.51 -34.16 0.87
N TYR A 21 -27.61 -34.10 0.16
CA TYR A 21 -28.03 -32.88 -0.53
C TYR A 21 -28.32 -31.75 0.48
N GLU A 22 -29.06 -32.05 1.56
CA GLU A 22 -29.36 -31.09 2.62
C GLU A 22 -28.09 -30.60 3.34
N LEU A 23 -27.13 -31.47 3.56
CA LEU A 23 -25.82 -31.10 4.11
C LEU A 23 -25.08 -30.12 3.20
N GLN A 24 -25.06 -30.41 1.90
CA GLN A 24 -24.44 -29.52 0.91
C GLN A 24 -25.13 -28.15 0.84
N LEU A 25 -26.47 -28.16 0.85
CA LEU A 25 -27.26 -26.92 0.86
C LEU A 25 -26.93 -26.05 2.09
N LYS A 26 -26.88 -26.68 3.29
CA LYS A 26 -26.51 -25.97 4.52
C LYS A 26 -25.08 -25.42 4.51
N SER A 27 -24.15 -26.14 3.88
CA SER A 27 -22.77 -25.67 3.68
C SER A 27 -22.73 -24.43 2.78
N LEU A 28 -23.48 -24.40 1.67
CA LEU A 28 -23.58 -23.26 0.78
C LEU A 28 -24.28 -22.05 1.43
N GLU A 29 -25.37 -22.29 2.21
CA GLU A 29 -26.03 -21.23 2.99
C GLU A 29 -25.07 -20.58 3.99
N LEU A 30 -24.28 -21.39 4.70
CA LEU A 30 -23.26 -20.89 5.62
C LEU A 30 -22.19 -20.06 4.89
N ALA A 31 -21.71 -20.53 3.74
CA ALA A 31 -20.73 -19.81 2.92
C ALA A 31 -21.27 -18.44 2.47
N LEU A 32 -22.56 -18.38 2.06
CA LEU A 32 -23.22 -17.13 1.68
C LEU A 32 -23.24 -16.15 2.86
N ILE A 33 -23.68 -16.59 4.05
CA ILE A 33 -23.71 -15.75 5.26
C ILE A 33 -22.29 -15.24 5.59
N GLN A 34 -21.26 -16.06 5.46
CA GLN A 34 -19.87 -15.65 5.70
C GLN A 34 -19.41 -14.57 4.72
N ILE A 35 -19.78 -14.69 3.43
CA ILE A 35 -19.49 -13.68 2.40
C ILE A 35 -20.19 -12.36 2.73
N GLU A 36 -21.48 -12.38 3.06
CA GLU A 36 -22.25 -11.19 3.43
C GLU A 36 -21.67 -10.48 4.66
N ASN A 37 -21.26 -11.26 5.68
CA ASN A 37 -20.61 -10.70 6.86
C ASN A 37 -19.23 -10.10 6.54
N SER A 38 -18.46 -10.76 5.69
CA SER A 38 -17.16 -10.25 5.21
C SER A 38 -17.35 -8.93 4.45
N GLN A 39 -18.37 -8.83 3.60
CA GLN A 39 -18.71 -7.59 2.90
C GLN A 39 -19.04 -6.46 3.88
N LYS A 40 -19.83 -6.71 4.93
CA LYS A 40 -20.14 -5.71 5.97
C LYS A 40 -18.89 -5.25 6.71
N ILE A 41 -17.98 -6.17 7.04
CA ILE A 41 -16.71 -5.85 7.72
C ILE A 41 -15.84 -4.96 6.82
N ILE A 42 -15.69 -5.32 5.54
CA ILE A 42 -14.89 -4.54 4.57
C ILE A 42 -15.53 -3.16 4.34
N ASN A 43 -16.85 -3.10 4.22
CA ASN A 43 -17.57 -1.82 4.12
C ASN A 43 -17.25 -0.90 5.31
N ASN A 44 -17.33 -1.42 6.53
CA ASN A 44 -16.99 -0.66 7.74
C ASN A 44 -15.53 -0.17 7.75
N GLN A 45 -14.59 -0.99 7.32
CA GLN A 45 -13.18 -0.60 7.20
C GLN A 45 -12.98 0.52 6.17
N LEU A 46 -13.63 0.43 5.01
CA LEU A 46 -13.59 1.46 3.97
C LEU A 46 -14.21 2.78 4.45
N VAL A 47 -15.41 2.73 5.02
CA VAL A 47 -16.11 3.89 5.58
C VAL A 47 -15.24 4.61 6.61
N THR A 48 -14.61 3.85 7.52
CA THR A 48 -13.71 4.41 8.54
C THR A 48 -12.47 5.03 7.91
N THR A 49 -11.86 4.35 6.93
CA THR A 49 -10.65 4.82 6.25
C THR A 49 -10.90 6.09 5.43
N LEU A 50 -12.08 6.20 4.82
CA LEU A 50 -12.49 7.34 4.00
C LEU A 50 -13.11 8.49 4.83
N GLY A 51 -13.31 8.29 6.14
CA GLY A 51 -13.94 9.29 7.00
C GLY A 51 -15.42 9.55 6.68
N LEU A 52 -16.12 8.57 6.10
CA LEU A 52 -17.53 8.67 5.76
C LEU A 52 -18.42 8.35 6.98
N PRO A 53 -19.72 8.78 6.98
CA PRO A 53 -20.67 8.38 8.01
C PRO A 53 -20.80 6.85 8.11
N GLN A 54 -20.87 6.31 9.32
CA GLN A 54 -20.81 4.85 9.56
C GLN A 54 -21.93 4.05 8.89
N GLU A 55 -23.06 4.67 8.59
CA GLU A 55 -24.20 4.03 7.92
C GLU A 55 -24.07 4.02 6.37
N THR A 56 -22.95 4.54 5.82
CA THR A 56 -22.74 4.58 4.37
C THR A 56 -22.52 3.19 3.84
N LEU A 57 -23.33 2.79 2.87
CA LEU A 57 -23.11 1.57 2.09
C LEU A 57 -22.29 1.92 0.84
N ILE A 58 -21.15 1.29 0.70
CA ILE A 58 -20.28 1.45 -0.46
C ILE A 58 -20.54 0.30 -1.43
N GLU A 59 -20.98 0.62 -2.63
CA GLU A 59 -21.14 -0.34 -3.72
C GLU A 59 -19.92 -0.31 -4.62
N ALA A 60 -19.32 -1.47 -4.85
CA ALA A 60 -18.15 -1.59 -5.72
C ALA A 60 -18.59 -1.56 -7.18
N ASP A 61 -17.91 -0.73 -8.00
CA ASP A 61 -18.08 -0.78 -9.45
C ASP A 61 -17.47 -2.07 -10.02
N THR A 62 -18.34 -3.03 -10.30
CA THR A 62 -17.93 -4.30 -10.91
C THR A 62 -17.59 -4.18 -12.41
N GLY A 63 -17.86 -3.03 -13.03
CA GLY A 63 -17.49 -2.76 -14.43
C GLY A 63 -15.99 -2.82 -14.64
N ILE A 64 -15.23 -2.34 -13.68
CA ILE A 64 -13.74 -2.32 -13.69
C ILE A 64 -13.14 -3.74 -13.84
N ILE A 65 -13.84 -4.77 -13.36
CA ILE A 65 -13.39 -6.17 -13.46
C ILE A 65 -13.51 -6.69 -14.89
N ARG A 66 -14.31 -6.06 -15.75
CA ARG A 66 -14.54 -6.53 -17.13
C ARG A 66 -13.39 -6.18 -18.06
N GLU A 67 -12.67 -5.09 -17.79
CA GLU A 67 -11.54 -4.64 -18.60
C GLU A 67 -10.24 -4.99 -17.90
N LEU A 68 -9.54 -5.99 -18.40
CA LEU A 68 -8.25 -6.37 -17.84
C LEU A 68 -7.16 -5.38 -18.28
N PRO A 69 -6.28 -4.95 -17.36
CA PRO A 69 -5.19 -4.06 -17.70
C PRO A 69 -4.18 -4.74 -18.61
N PHE A 70 -3.56 -3.96 -19.49
CA PHE A 70 -2.53 -4.45 -20.40
C PHE A 70 -1.20 -4.68 -19.67
N LEU A 71 -0.54 -5.80 -19.99
CA LEU A 71 0.78 -6.11 -19.47
C LEU A 71 1.84 -5.32 -20.24
N SER A 72 2.29 -4.18 -19.67
CA SER A 72 3.37 -3.37 -20.20
C SER A 72 4.75 -3.96 -19.85
N PRO A 73 5.81 -3.69 -20.65
CA PRO A 73 7.17 -4.18 -20.36
C PRO A 73 7.69 -3.72 -18.99
N GLU A 74 8.47 -4.58 -18.32
CA GLU A 74 9.08 -4.27 -17.01
C GLU A 74 9.91 -2.98 -17.03
N SER A 75 10.65 -2.74 -18.11
CA SER A 75 11.52 -1.55 -18.26
C SER A 75 10.76 -0.23 -18.13
N GLN A 76 9.51 -0.18 -18.61
CA GLN A 76 8.66 1.00 -18.49
C GLN A 76 8.30 1.26 -17.02
N TRP A 77 7.99 0.23 -16.26
CA TRP A 77 7.68 0.33 -14.83
C TRP A 77 8.90 0.73 -14.00
N GLN A 78 10.08 0.20 -14.34
CA GLN A 78 11.35 0.59 -13.70
C GLN A 78 11.67 2.08 -13.94
N THR A 79 11.48 2.56 -15.17
CA THR A 79 11.67 3.99 -15.50
C THR A 79 10.68 4.86 -14.73
N THR A 80 9.41 4.47 -14.67
CA THR A 80 8.37 5.19 -13.92
C THR A 80 8.71 5.23 -12.42
N ALA A 81 9.14 4.14 -11.83
CA ALA A 81 9.53 4.07 -10.42
C ALA A 81 10.69 5.02 -10.09
N ASN A 82 11.70 5.06 -10.93
CA ASN A 82 12.86 5.93 -10.74
C ASN A 82 12.50 7.43 -10.81
N THR A 83 11.50 7.81 -11.61
CA THR A 83 11.10 9.21 -11.78
C THR A 83 9.99 9.66 -10.83
N SER A 84 9.08 8.76 -10.46
CA SER A 84 7.83 9.10 -9.77
C SER A 84 7.83 8.74 -8.29
N SER A 85 8.74 7.84 -7.84
CA SER A 85 8.72 7.34 -6.46
C SER A 85 8.86 8.46 -5.42
N PRO A 86 7.87 8.66 -4.53
CA PRO A 86 7.96 9.63 -3.45
C PRO A 86 9.08 9.30 -2.45
N ILE A 87 9.37 8.01 -2.27
CA ILE A 87 10.44 7.53 -1.36
C ILE A 87 11.81 7.96 -1.88
N LEU A 88 12.07 7.85 -3.19
CA LEU A 88 13.32 8.34 -3.79
C LEU A 88 13.43 9.85 -3.70
N LYS A 89 12.35 10.60 -3.95
CA LYS A 89 12.35 12.06 -3.78
C LYS A 89 12.66 12.46 -2.33
N GLN A 90 12.09 11.75 -1.36
CA GLN A 90 12.39 11.98 0.07
C GLN A 90 13.86 11.69 0.37
N ALA A 91 14.44 10.61 -0.16
CA ALA A 91 15.85 10.28 0.04
C ALA A 91 16.76 11.35 -0.57
N GLN A 92 16.47 11.84 -1.78
CA GLN A 92 17.20 12.92 -2.44
C GLN A 92 17.16 14.24 -1.64
N LEU A 93 15.99 14.60 -1.10
CA LEU A 93 15.86 15.75 -0.18
C LEU A 93 16.67 15.53 1.10
N GLY A 94 16.74 14.29 1.61
CA GLY A 94 17.59 13.91 2.74
C GLY A 94 19.08 14.11 2.45
N ILE A 95 19.54 13.82 1.24
CA ILE A 95 20.93 14.10 0.80
C ILE A 95 21.17 15.61 0.79
N GLN A 96 20.28 16.39 0.17
CA GLN A 96 20.40 17.85 0.15
C GLN A 96 20.44 18.46 1.56
N GLN A 97 19.61 17.94 2.47
CA GLN A 97 19.64 18.34 3.89
C GLN A 97 20.99 18.05 4.53
N ALA A 98 21.55 16.86 4.33
CA ALA A 98 22.86 16.47 4.85
C ALA A 98 23.98 17.35 4.29
N GLU A 99 23.94 17.69 2.99
CA GLU A 99 24.89 18.64 2.37
C GLU A 99 24.80 20.05 2.98
N GLN A 100 23.59 20.54 3.29
CA GLN A 100 23.46 21.82 3.97
C GLN A 100 24.03 21.75 5.41
N GLN A 101 23.83 20.64 6.12
CA GLN A 101 24.45 20.43 7.44
C GLN A 101 25.99 20.41 7.36
N GLU A 102 26.56 19.83 6.29
CA GLU A 102 28.00 19.88 6.04
C GLU A 102 28.47 21.34 5.83
N LYS A 103 27.72 22.14 5.06
CA LYS A 103 28.00 23.57 4.88
C LYS A 103 27.94 24.34 6.20
N ILE A 104 26.94 24.08 7.04
CA ILE A 104 26.80 24.68 8.37
C ILE A 104 27.99 24.30 9.24
N ALA A 105 28.41 23.03 9.25
CA ALA A 105 29.59 22.60 9.99
C ALA A 105 30.88 23.29 9.54
N LYS A 106 31.02 23.53 8.24
CA LYS A 106 32.17 24.33 7.67
C LYS A 106 32.06 25.81 8.03
N ALA A 107 30.84 26.38 8.03
CA ALA A 107 30.62 27.78 8.39
C ALA A 107 30.99 28.11 9.84
N GLU A 108 31.00 27.14 10.75
CA GLU A 108 31.49 27.33 12.12
C GLU A 108 32.99 27.69 12.18
N GLN A 109 33.75 27.49 11.11
CA GLN A 109 35.15 27.91 10.98
C GLN A 109 35.27 29.35 10.51
N LEU A 110 34.19 29.99 10.07
CA LEU A 110 34.17 31.34 9.54
C LEU A 110 33.80 32.37 10.63
N HIS A 111 33.99 33.62 10.28
CA HIS A 111 33.55 34.75 11.11
C HIS A 111 32.04 34.86 11.09
N SER A 112 31.41 35.10 12.25
CA SER A 112 30.02 35.49 12.31
C SER A 112 29.90 37.01 12.37
N VAL A 113 29.07 37.56 11.48
CA VAL A 113 28.71 38.98 11.43
C VAL A 113 27.28 39.11 11.90
N ALA A 114 27.04 39.97 12.89
CA ALA A 114 25.70 40.21 13.41
C ALA A 114 25.42 41.73 13.39
N LEU A 115 24.26 42.11 12.89
CA LEU A 115 23.69 43.42 13.07
C LEU A 115 22.86 43.43 14.35
N PHE A 116 23.05 44.38 15.23
CA PHE A 116 22.25 44.49 16.43
C PHE A 116 21.77 45.95 16.62
N ALA A 117 20.58 46.07 17.17
CA ALA A 117 20.00 47.32 17.59
C ALA A 117 19.45 47.13 19.00
N SER A 118 19.66 48.09 19.87
CA SER A 118 19.14 48.05 21.22
C SER A 118 18.67 49.45 21.62
N GLU A 119 17.59 49.50 22.38
CA GLU A 119 17.05 50.68 23.02
C GLU A 119 17.06 50.47 24.53
N HIS A 120 17.53 51.45 25.27
CA HIS A 120 17.60 51.40 26.71
C HIS A 120 16.92 52.61 27.33
N LEU A 121 16.12 52.38 28.34
CA LEU A 121 15.51 53.39 29.18
C LEU A 121 16.07 53.20 30.57
N ASP A 122 17.06 54.02 30.92
CA ASP A 122 17.70 53.99 32.22
C ASP A 122 17.08 55.03 33.15
N GLY A 123 16.81 54.63 34.41
CA GLY A 123 16.28 55.50 35.44
C GLY A 123 17.35 56.40 36.08
N PRO A 124 17.01 57.16 37.16
CA PRO A 124 17.93 58.06 37.79
C PRO A 124 19.25 57.39 38.19
N ILE A 125 20.37 58.06 37.91
CA ILE A 125 21.70 57.58 38.29
C ILE A 125 22.00 58.14 39.69
N THR A 126 21.82 57.29 40.69
CA THR A 126 21.95 57.65 42.13
C THR A 126 23.35 57.49 42.70
N ILE A 127 24.23 56.85 41.94
CA ILE A 127 25.63 56.56 42.38
C ILE A 127 26.61 57.70 42.02
N GLU A 128 26.18 58.66 41.20
CA GLU A 128 26.96 59.84 40.87
C GLU A 128 26.79 60.92 41.95
N VAL A 129 27.83 61.81 42.12
CA VAL A 129 27.81 62.97 43.08
C VAL A 129 28.05 64.24 42.33
N PRO A 130 27.06 65.14 42.18
CA PRO A 130 25.66 65.01 42.64
C PRO A 130 24.83 64.01 41.85
N PRO A 131 23.81 63.34 42.48
CA PRO A 131 22.94 62.41 41.82
C PRO A 131 22.22 63.05 40.62
N ILE A 132 22.09 62.28 39.52
CA ILE A 132 21.40 62.72 38.33
C ILE A 132 19.97 62.11 38.34
N ASP A 133 19.01 62.92 38.73
CA ASP A 133 17.59 62.56 38.82
C ASP A 133 16.88 62.80 37.48
N LYS A 134 17.28 61.99 36.46
CA LYS A 134 16.69 62.04 35.12
C LYS A 134 16.67 60.64 34.53
N ASN A 135 15.62 60.35 33.74
CA ASN A 135 15.57 59.17 32.88
C ASN A 135 16.27 59.45 31.56
N PHE A 136 17.07 58.51 31.10
CA PHE A 136 17.81 58.58 29.86
C PHE A 136 17.25 57.54 28.92
N ASN A 137 16.86 57.98 27.72
CA ASN A 137 16.54 57.08 26.60
C ASN A 137 17.65 57.19 25.56
N TYR A 138 18.33 56.08 25.31
CA TYR A 138 19.33 56.03 24.25
C TYR A 138 19.20 54.74 23.47
N TRP A 139 19.50 54.81 22.21
CA TRP A 139 19.51 53.69 21.32
C TRP A 139 20.85 53.64 20.57
N TYR A 140 21.23 52.45 20.15
CA TYR A 140 22.39 52.28 19.31
C TYR A 140 22.16 51.13 18.32
N ILE A 141 22.77 51.29 17.15
CA ILE A 141 22.87 50.25 16.11
C ILE A 141 24.35 49.97 15.90
N GLY A 142 24.69 48.71 15.82
CA GLY A 142 26.06 48.30 15.62
C GLY A 142 26.21 47.02 14.77
N ILE A 143 27.42 46.85 14.26
CA ILE A 143 27.84 45.62 13.59
C ILE A 143 28.87 44.93 14.48
N GLY A 144 28.58 43.72 14.89
CA GLY A 144 29.50 42.86 15.66
C GLY A 144 30.14 41.80 14.75
N VAL A 145 31.45 41.65 14.82
CA VAL A 145 32.19 40.57 14.18
C VAL A 145 32.78 39.67 15.26
N LYS A 146 32.40 38.39 15.23
CA LYS A 146 32.91 37.39 16.20
C LYS A 146 33.67 36.30 15.45
N PHE A 147 34.87 35.99 15.90
CA PHE A 147 35.69 34.90 15.41
C PHE A 147 36.13 34.01 16.56
N ASN A 148 35.83 32.70 16.42
CA ASN A 148 36.24 31.74 17.42
C ASN A 148 37.48 30.98 16.93
N ILE A 149 38.67 31.39 17.40
CA ILE A 149 39.96 30.80 16.97
C ILE A 149 40.01 29.30 17.34
N ALA A 150 39.40 28.89 18.44
CA ALA A 150 39.37 27.48 18.85
C ALA A 150 38.52 26.61 17.89
N SER A 151 37.53 27.18 17.19
CA SER A 151 36.71 26.45 16.25
C SER A 151 37.50 25.97 15.05
N VAL A 152 38.52 26.69 14.60
CA VAL A 152 39.40 26.30 13.48
C VAL A 152 40.08 24.95 13.76
N TYR A 153 40.49 24.69 15.00
CA TYR A 153 41.14 23.42 15.38
C TYR A 153 40.16 22.34 15.78
N LYS A 154 39.03 22.68 16.38
CA LYS A 154 38.07 21.68 16.93
C LYS A 154 37.03 21.24 15.90
N SER A 155 36.67 22.08 14.94
CA SER A 155 35.58 21.81 13.99
C SER A 155 35.95 20.78 12.90
N GLY A 156 37.22 20.46 12.69
CA GLY A 156 37.65 19.47 11.70
C GLY A 156 36.99 18.11 11.90
N LYS A 157 36.81 17.65 13.16
CA LYS A 157 36.11 16.40 13.46
C LYS A 157 34.61 16.51 13.16
N LYS A 158 34.00 17.69 13.43
CA LYS A 158 32.58 17.97 13.17
C LYS A 158 32.29 18.00 11.67
N VAL A 159 33.14 18.66 10.90
CA VAL A 159 33.05 18.66 9.43
C VAL A 159 33.19 17.24 8.85
N ARG A 160 34.15 16.46 9.38
CA ARG A 160 34.31 15.07 8.96
C ARG A 160 33.09 14.21 9.28
N LEU A 161 32.49 14.40 10.47
CA LEU A 161 31.25 13.71 10.87
C LEU A 161 30.08 14.09 9.93
N ALA A 162 29.91 15.38 9.63
CA ALA A 162 28.88 15.85 8.71
C ALA A 162 29.06 15.25 7.30
N LYS A 163 30.32 15.22 6.79
CA LYS A 163 30.64 14.58 5.50
C LYS A 163 30.30 13.08 5.49
N LEU A 164 30.61 12.36 6.56
CA LEU A 164 30.23 10.95 6.68
C LEU A 164 28.71 10.75 6.74
N SER A 165 27.99 11.69 7.35
CA SER A 165 26.53 11.69 7.36
C SER A 165 25.95 11.90 5.95
N THR A 166 26.53 12.81 5.15
CA THR A 166 26.16 12.98 3.74
C THR A 166 26.40 11.71 2.94
N GLN A 167 27.59 11.08 3.10
CA GLN A 167 27.89 9.81 2.44
C GLN A 167 26.88 8.71 2.83
N LYS A 168 26.55 8.60 4.12
CA LYS A 168 25.53 7.65 4.59
C LYS A 168 24.16 7.89 3.94
N SER A 169 23.78 9.15 3.72
CA SER A 169 22.52 9.48 3.05
C SER A 169 22.52 9.05 1.57
N ILE A 170 23.67 9.19 0.88
CA ILE A 170 23.85 8.76 -0.51
C ILE A 170 23.74 7.23 -0.61
N GLU A 171 24.45 6.50 0.26
CA GLU A 171 24.36 5.03 0.28
C GLU A 171 22.96 4.53 0.61
N ASN A 172 22.24 5.24 1.49
CA ASN A 172 20.86 4.90 1.82
C ASN A 172 19.91 5.14 0.62
N GLU A 173 20.11 6.20 -0.15
CA GLU A 173 19.34 6.44 -1.38
C GLU A 173 19.56 5.33 -2.40
N GLN A 174 20.82 4.90 -2.61
CA GLN A 174 21.13 3.78 -3.48
C GLN A 174 20.45 2.48 -3.03
N LEU A 175 20.50 2.17 -1.73
CA LEU A 175 19.82 1.01 -1.15
C LEU A 175 18.30 1.06 -1.39
N LEU A 176 17.69 2.23 -1.23
CA LEU A 176 16.26 2.41 -1.51
C LEU A 176 15.94 2.22 -2.99
N GLN A 177 16.79 2.70 -3.88
CA GLN A 177 16.65 2.49 -5.33
C GLN A 177 16.70 1.00 -5.68
N ASP A 178 17.68 0.26 -5.15
CA ASP A 178 17.80 -1.18 -5.37
C ASP A 178 16.58 -1.96 -4.85
N ASN A 179 16.07 -1.57 -3.67
CA ASN A 179 14.87 -2.16 -3.09
C ASN A 179 13.63 -1.90 -3.96
N ILE A 180 13.47 -0.69 -4.47
CA ILE A 180 12.35 -0.33 -5.37
C ILE A 180 12.45 -1.11 -6.67
N GLN A 181 13.62 -1.20 -7.28
CA GLN A 181 13.82 -1.98 -8.50
C GLN A 181 13.44 -3.44 -8.29
N THR A 182 13.87 -4.03 -7.17
CA THR A 182 13.52 -5.41 -6.79
C THR A 182 12.02 -5.58 -6.55
N ALA A 183 11.39 -4.62 -5.86
CA ALA A 183 9.95 -4.65 -5.60
C ALA A 183 9.12 -4.52 -6.89
N VAL A 184 9.51 -3.62 -7.80
CA VAL A 184 8.86 -3.45 -9.11
C VAL A 184 8.99 -4.74 -9.94
N LYS A 185 10.18 -5.33 -9.99
CA LYS A 185 10.41 -6.59 -10.71
C LYS A 185 9.55 -7.72 -10.15
N ALA A 186 9.52 -7.88 -8.83
CA ALA A 186 8.68 -8.91 -8.18
C ALA A 186 7.20 -8.68 -8.44
N ALA A 187 6.72 -7.42 -8.36
CA ALA A 187 5.33 -7.08 -8.65
C ALA A 187 4.97 -7.32 -10.12
N HIS A 188 5.87 -6.99 -11.07
CA HIS A 188 5.67 -7.24 -12.49
C HIS A 188 5.58 -8.75 -12.81
N ILE A 189 6.45 -9.56 -12.20
CA ILE A 189 6.41 -11.02 -12.38
C ILE A 189 5.06 -11.57 -11.88
N ARG A 190 4.59 -11.16 -10.69
CA ARG A 190 3.30 -11.60 -10.15
C ARG A 190 2.13 -11.14 -11.02
N PHE A 191 2.20 -9.94 -11.56
CA PHE A 191 1.19 -9.43 -12.48
C PHE A 191 1.16 -10.26 -13.78
N ALA A 192 2.31 -10.60 -14.36
CA ALA A 192 2.37 -11.48 -15.53
C ALA A 192 1.87 -12.90 -15.22
N GLU A 193 2.23 -13.47 -14.07
CA GLU A 193 1.79 -14.78 -13.61
C GLU A 193 0.26 -14.85 -13.44
N SER A 194 -0.38 -13.74 -13.00
CA SER A 194 -1.83 -13.71 -12.80
C SER A 194 -2.62 -13.94 -14.09
N PHE A 195 -2.11 -13.53 -15.25
CA PHE A 195 -2.72 -13.84 -16.55
C PHE A 195 -2.64 -15.32 -16.88
N THR A 196 -1.49 -15.96 -16.69
CA THR A 196 -1.32 -17.40 -16.88
C THR A 196 -2.24 -18.19 -15.95
N THR A 197 -2.36 -17.74 -14.71
CA THR A 197 -3.28 -18.33 -13.72
C THR A 197 -4.72 -18.21 -14.22
N TYR A 198 -5.15 -17.04 -14.67
CA TYR A 198 -6.49 -16.81 -15.18
C TYR A 198 -6.81 -17.70 -16.37
N ASP A 199 -5.92 -17.82 -17.37
CA ASP A 199 -6.09 -18.68 -18.53
C ASP A 199 -6.20 -20.16 -18.11
N THR A 200 -5.40 -20.59 -17.15
CA THR A 200 -5.45 -21.94 -16.59
C THR A 200 -6.79 -22.20 -15.90
N ARG A 201 -7.31 -21.22 -15.14
CA ARG A 201 -8.63 -21.35 -14.46
C ARG A 201 -9.77 -21.37 -15.45
N LEU A 202 -9.71 -20.58 -16.54
CA LEU A 202 -10.69 -20.65 -17.63
C LEU A 202 -10.74 -22.04 -18.25
N LYS A 203 -9.57 -22.66 -18.50
CA LYS A 203 -9.55 -24.02 -19.04
C LYS A 203 -10.07 -25.04 -18.03
N SER A 204 -9.77 -24.86 -16.77
CA SER A 204 -10.32 -25.72 -15.70
C SER A 204 -11.84 -25.62 -15.61
N LEU A 205 -12.40 -24.41 -15.76
CA LEU A 205 -13.86 -24.19 -15.79
C LEU A 205 -14.49 -24.90 -16.98
N GLU A 206 -13.91 -24.77 -18.18
CA GLU A 206 -14.39 -25.46 -19.37
C GLU A 206 -14.49 -26.97 -19.15
N LEU A 207 -13.44 -27.59 -18.56
CA LEU A 207 -13.41 -29.01 -18.28
C LEU A 207 -14.42 -29.42 -17.19
N ALA A 208 -14.56 -28.60 -16.14
CA ALA A 208 -15.52 -28.83 -15.06
C ALA A 208 -16.97 -28.72 -15.58
N ASP A 209 -17.24 -27.78 -16.47
CA ASP A 209 -18.55 -27.61 -17.12
C ASP A 209 -18.90 -28.82 -18.01
N GLN A 210 -17.98 -29.26 -18.84
CA GLN A 210 -18.14 -30.47 -19.66
C GLN A 210 -18.42 -31.70 -18.80
N ASN A 211 -17.67 -31.88 -17.69
CA ASN A 211 -17.90 -32.98 -16.76
C ASN A 211 -19.28 -32.89 -16.09
N TYR A 212 -19.66 -31.69 -15.64
CA TYR A 212 -20.97 -31.46 -15.04
C TYR A 212 -22.12 -31.81 -16.01
N GLU A 213 -22.08 -31.36 -17.26
CA GLU A 213 -23.10 -31.65 -18.25
C GLU A 213 -23.17 -33.17 -18.57
N MET A 214 -22.02 -33.84 -18.66
CA MET A 214 -21.96 -35.29 -18.85
C MET A 214 -22.61 -36.05 -17.70
N ILE A 215 -22.21 -35.74 -16.44
CA ILE A 215 -22.74 -36.39 -15.25
C ILE A 215 -24.23 -36.09 -15.08
N ARG A 216 -24.65 -34.84 -15.33
CA ARG A 216 -26.06 -34.43 -15.30
C ARG A 216 -26.90 -35.24 -16.27
N TYR A 217 -26.43 -35.41 -17.51
CA TYR A 217 -27.10 -36.24 -18.49
C TYR A 217 -27.23 -37.70 -18.05
N ARG A 218 -26.15 -38.27 -17.50
CA ARG A 218 -26.16 -39.65 -16.97
C ARG A 218 -27.10 -39.77 -15.75
N TYR A 219 -27.10 -38.83 -14.84
CA TYR A 219 -28.00 -38.80 -13.69
C TYR A 219 -29.48 -38.72 -14.06
N LEU A 220 -29.82 -37.92 -15.08
CA LEU A 220 -31.21 -37.82 -15.58
C LEU A 220 -31.68 -39.10 -16.23
N ASN A 221 -30.79 -39.94 -16.70
CA ASN A 221 -31.08 -41.25 -17.29
C ASN A 221 -30.83 -42.43 -16.34
N ASP A 222 -30.70 -42.17 -15.01
CA ASP A 222 -30.43 -43.16 -13.93
C ASP A 222 -29.12 -43.95 -14.10
N LEU A 223 -28.15 -43.37 -14.82
CA LEU A 223 -26.83 -43.95 -15.13
C LEU A 223 -25.69 -43.37 -14.25
N ALA A 224 -25.99 -42.49 -13.32
CA ALA A 224 -25.05 -41.93 -12.36
C ALA A 224 -25.73 -41.75 -11.00
N LEU A 225 -24.93 -41.80 -9.93
CA LEU A 225 -25.41 -41.58 -8.56
C LEU A 225 -25.58 -40.07 -8.28
N ILE A 226 -26.43 -39.73 -7.29
CA ILE A 226 -26.58 -38.35 -6.80
C ILE A 226 -25.25 -37.79 -6.29
N THR A 227 -24.39 -38.63 -5.70
CA THR A 227 -23.05 -38.27 -5.25
C THR A 227 -22.19 -37.75 -6.40
N ASP A 228 -22.21 -38.43 -7.55
CA ASP A 228 -21.46 -38.02 -8.74
C ASP A 228 -21.95 -36.66 -9.24
N MET A 229 -23.28 -36.46 -9.19
CA MET A 229 -23.91 -35.19 -9.60
C MET A 229 -23.53 -34.03 -8.65
N LEU A 230 -23.54 -34.28 -7.31
CA LEU A 230 -23.12 -33.28 -6.31
C LEU A 230 -21.64 -32.94 -6.45
N ASP A 231 -20.78 -33.92 -6.65
CA ASP A 231 -19.34 -33.73 -6.84
C ASP A 231 -19.04 -32.94 -8.13
N ALA A 232 -19.72 -33.26 -9.24
CA ALA A 232 -19.58 -32.52 -10.49
C ALA A 232 -20.09 -31.07 -10.35
N SER A 233 -21.22 -30.87 -9.66
CA SER A 233 -21.77 -29.53 -9.38
C SER A 233 -20.82 -28.70 -8.51
N ASN A 234 -20.28 -29.28 -7.45
CA ASN A 234 -19.31 -28.61 -6.58
C ASN A 234 -18.01 -28.27 -7.33
N SER A 235 -17.54 -29.17 -8.19
CA SER A 235 -16.35 -28.95 -9.02
C SER A 235 -16.55 -27.78 -9.98
N LYS A 236 -17.73 -27.70 -10.63
CA LYS A 236 -18.09 -26.59 -11.50
C LYS A 236 -18.16 -25.26 -10.73
N LEU A 237 -18.91 -25.23 -9.61
CA LEU A 237 -19.02 -24.04 -8.78
C LEU A 237 -17.65 -23.53 -8.29
N ASN A 238 -16.80 -24.46 -7.82
CA ASN A 238 -15.44 -24.10 -7.39
C ASN A 238 -14.61 -23.54 -8.56
N ALA A 239 -14.72 -24.09 -9.75
CA ALA A 239 -14.03 -23.60 -10.94
C ALA A 239 -14.53 -22.20 -11.34
N GLU A 240 -15.83 -21.93 -11.29
CA GLU A 240 -16.43 -20.62 -11.52
C GLU A 240 -15.89 -19.56 -10.52
N LEU A 241 -15.87 -19.89 -9.23
CA LEU A 241 -15.31 -19.02 -8.19
C LEU A 241 -13.82 -18.78 -8.40
N GLN A 242 -13.04 -19.79 -8.80
CA GLN A 242 -11.61 -19.64 -9.07
C GLN A 242 -11.34 -18.73 -10.28
N VAL A 243 -12.16 -18.76 -11.32
CA VAL A 243 -12.07 -17.84 -12.45
C VAL A 243 -12.37 -16.40 -12.01
N ALA A 244 -13.44 -16.21 -11.23
CA ALA A 244 -13.79 -14.89 -10.69
C ALA A 244 -12.65 -14.31 -9.82
N ASN A 245 -12.10 -15.12 -8.93
CA ASN A 245 -10.98 -14.71 -8.07
C ASN A 245 -9.73 -14.39 -8.90
N ALA A 246 -9.36 -15.27 -9.86
CA ALA A 246 -8.18 -15.03 -10.70
C ALA A 246 -8.30 -13.73 -11.52
N ARG A 247 -9.51 -13.34 -11.92
CA ARG A 247 -9.76 -12.08 -12.60
C ARG A 247 -9.56 -10.87 -11.66
N ILE A 248 -10.00 -10.98 -10.42
CA ILE A 248 -9.76 -9.98 -9.38
C ILE A 248 -8.25 -9.89 -9.05
N ASP A 249 -7.56 -11.03 -9.00
CA ASP A 249 -6.12 -11.09 -8.73
C ASP A 249 -5.30 -10.36 -9.79
N ILE A 250 -5.70 -10.37 -11.08
CA ILE A 250 -5.04 -9.55 -12.11
C ILE A 250 -5.10 -8.07 -11.74
N LEU A 251 -6.26 -7.56 -11.35
CA LEU A 251 -6.41 -6.15 -10.93
C LEU A 251 -5.62 -5.86 -9.66
N TYR A 252 -5.67 -6.75 -8.70
CA TYR A 252 -4.93 -6.61 -7.45
C TYR A 252 -3.42 -6.49 -7.72
N HIS A 253 -2.84 -7.38 -8.53
CA HIS A 253 -1.42 -7.35 -8.87
C HIS A 253 -1.05 -6.14 -9.74
N TYR A 254 -1.95 -5.67 -10.60
CA TYR A 254 -1.77 -4.42 -11.32
C TYR A 254 -1.64 -3.22 -10.38
N TYR A 255 -2.54 -3.09 -9.39
CA TYR A 255 -2.46 -2.00 -8.42
C TYR A 255 -1.25 -2.15 -7.47
N GLN A 256 -0.85 -3.37 -7.12
CA GLN A 256 0.39 -3.61 -6.39
C GLN A 256 1.62 -3.16 -7.21
N LEU A 257 1.63 -3.38 -8.51
CA LEU A 257 2.68 -2.90 -9.40
C LEU A 257 2.70 -1.37 -9.49
N LYS A 258 1.54 -0.72 -9.60
CA LYS A 258 1.43 0.75 -9.52
C LYS A 258 1.98 1.30 -8.21
N LYS A 259 1.64 0.66 -7.10
CA LYS A 259 2.14 1.03 -5.76
C LYS A 259 3.67 0.88 -5.69
N ALA A 260 4.22 -0.23 -6.17
CA ALA A 260 5.66 -0.45 -6.22
C ALA A 260 6.37 0.60 -7.10
N ALA A 261 5.74 1.03 -8.20
CA ALA A 261 6.23 2.08 -9.08
C ALA A 261 6.01 3.51 -8.54
N GLY A 262 5.31 3.68 -7.40
CA GLY A 262 5.10 4.99 -6.78
C GLY A 262 4.11 5.90 -7.50
N ILE A 263 3.15 5.34 -8.21
CA ILE A 263 2.11 6.07 -8.97
C ILE A 263 0.69 5.74 -8.53
N LEU A 264 0.55 5.20 -7.34
CA LEU A 264 -0.73 4.95 -6.68
C LEU A 264 -0.89 5.92 -5.52
#